data_82eb8d536904b407b91561b68e2e12ad
#
_entry.id   82eb8d536904b407b91561b68e2e12ad
#
_cell.length_a   1.000
_cell.length_b   1.000
_cell.length_c   1.000
_cell.angle_alpha   90.00
_cell.angle_beta   90.00
_cell.angle_gamma   90.00
#
_symmetry.space_group_name_H-M   'P 1'
#
loop_
_entity.id
_entity.type
_entity.pdbx_description
1 polymer ?
#
loop_
_entity_poly.entity_id
_entity_poly.type
_entity_poly.pdbx_seq_one_letter_code
_entity_poly.pdbx_strand_id
1 'polypeptide(L)'
;IPLRRQLIVKEHGNLTYPEGTACADVLVAGPPEAVMASPHSLTGRYLARELQVPIPARRRPHTGLYLTIVGAREHNLKGIDVEIPLGLFTCVTGVSGSGKSTLVSEILRKALAVELYGSREEPGAHDKILGVERLDKVIEIDQAPIGRTPRSNPATYTGVFSFIRELYALTPDARVRGYKPGRFSFNVKGGRCEACEGDGILRIEMHFLPDLFVACEVCRGKRYNRETLEILYKGKSIADFLDMTVAEALAFFEKVPRIREKLQTLHDVGLGYIKLGQSATTLSGGEAQRVKLSRELSKRATGRTLYILDEPTTGLHFHDIRQLLEVLHRLTDAGNTVLVIEHNLDVIKTADHIIDLGPEGGDAGGRVVATGAPEEVAAGPASYTGLFLRRVLKARKSR
;
A
#
# COMPACT_ATOMS: atom_id res chain seq x y z
N ILE A 1 26.37 -16.84 2.15
CA ILE A 1 25.41 -17.63 1.35
C ILE A 1 25.04 -18.96 2.05
N PRO A 2 25.96 -19.78 2.64
CA PRO A 2 25.58 -20.99 3.38
C PRO A 2 24.74 -20.71 4.63
N LEU A 3 25.02 -19.64 5.36
CA LEU A 3 24.24 -19.21 6.55
C LEU A 3 22.78 -18.84 6.21
N ARG A 4 22.55 -18.17 5.05
CA ARG A 4 21.21 -17.80 4.59
C ARG A 4 20.36 -19.04 4.29
N ARG A 5 20.94 -20.06 3.66
CA ARG A 5 20.26 -21.33 3.36
C ARG A 5 19.95 -22.13 4.63
N GLN A 6 20.84 -22.09 5.62
CA GLN A 6 20.67 -22.78 6.89
C GLN A 6 19.58 -22.15 7.77
N LEU A 7 19.51 -20.81 7.81
CA LEU A 7 18.47 -20.06 8.51
C LEU A 7 17.09 -20.25 7.85
N ILE A 8 16.99 -20.13 6.53
CA ILE A 8 15.72 -20.29 5.81
C ILE A 8 15.17 -21.71 5.90
N VAL A 9 16.01 -22.75 5.80
CA VAL A 9 15.56 -24.14 5.74
C VAL A 9 15.39 -24.79 7.12
N LYS A 10 16.23 -24.46 8.11
CA LYS A 10 16.17 -25.07 9.45
C LYS A 10 15.30 -24.34 10.46
N GLU A 11 15.16 -23.02 10.33
CA GLU A 11 14.42 -22.18 11.28
C GLU A 11 13.08 -21.68 10.73
N HIS A 12 12.59 -22.33 9.68
CA HIS A 12 11.38 -21.97 8.95
C HIS A 12 10.12 -21.80 9.83
N GLY A 13 10.03 -22.57 10.93
CA GLY A 13 8.92 -22.47 11.87
C GLY A 13 9.05 -21.37 12.92
N ASN A 14 10.25 -20.79 13.11
CA ASN A 14 10.56 -19.88 14.21
C ASN A 14 10.87 -18.44 13.76
N LEU A 15 11.20 -18.22 12.48
CA LEU A 15 11.51 -16.91 11.94
C LEU A 15 10.29 -16.30 11.26
N THR A 16 9.61 -15.41 11.97
CA THR A 16 8.54 -14.58 11.43
C THR A 16 9.12 -13.43 10.59
N TYR A 17 9.76 -13.74 9.47
CA TYR A 17 10.02 -12.72 8.44
C TYR A 17 8.76 -12.61 7.57
N PRO A 18 8.16 -11.41 7.44
CA PRO A 18 6.99 -11.21 6.57
C PRO A 18 7.26 -11.64 5.12
N GLU A 19 8.48 -11.42 4.64
CA GLU A 19 8.96 -11.91 3.34
C GLU A 19 9.18 -13.43 3.30
N GLY A 20 9.38 -14.05 4.47
CA GLY A 20 9.68 -15.49 4.58
C GLY A 20 8.46 -16.35 4.33
N THR A 21 7.25 -15.93 4.66
CA THR A 21 6.04 -16.73 4.44
C THR A 21 5.66 -16.78 2.95
N ALA A 22 5.87 -15.70 2.23
CA ALA A 22 5.72 -15.67 0.76
C ALA A 22 6.88 -16.40 0.06
N CYS A 23 8.07 -16.43 0.67
CA CYS A 23 9.24 -17.18 0.16
C CYS A 23 9.28 -18.65 0.61
N ALA A 24 8.48 -19.05 1.59
CA ALA A 24 8.50 -20.41 2.13
C ALA A 24 7.91 -21.46 1.18
N ASP A 25 7.05 -21.04 0.27
CA ASP A 25 6.57 -21.84 -0.85
C ASP A 25 7.47 -21.78 -2.09
N VAL A 26 8.72 -21.31 -1.95
CA VAL A 26 9.73 -21.43 -3.03
C VAL A 26 10.21 -22.88 -3.10
N LEU A 27 9.40 -23.69 -3.71
CA LEU A 27 9.70 -25.09 -3.97
C LEU A 27 10.66 -25.31 -5.15
N VAL A 28 11.11 -24.23 -5.80
CA VAL A 28 11.98 -24.31 -6.98
C VAL A 28 13.12 -23.31 -6.88
N ALA A 29 14.34 -23.83 -6.86
CA ALA A 29 15.57 -23.06 -7.03
C ALA A 29 16.30 -23.57 -8.29
N GLY A 30 16.70 -22.63 -9.18
CA GLY A 30 17.39 -22.99 -10.41
C GLY A 30 17.47 -21.82 -11.39
N PRO A 31 18.00 -22.06 -12.60
CA PRO A 31 17.95 -21.07 -13.67
C PRO A 31 16.49 -20.73 -14.05
N PRO A 32 16.26 -19.59 -14.73
CA PRO A 32 14.90 -19.12 -15.08
C PRO A 32 14.06 -20.20 -15.78
N GLU A 33 14.67 -21.01 -16.63
CA GLU A 33 14.00 -22.09 -17.39
C GLU A 33 13.44 -23.17 -16.45
N ALA A 34 14.19 -23.55 -15.41
CA ALA A 34 13.74 -24.52 -14.42
C ALA A 34 12.57 -23.97 -13.58
N VAL A 35 12.60 -22.67 -13.25
CA VAL A 35 11.51 -22.00 -12.53
C VAL A 35 10.26 -21.90 -13.41
N MET A 36 10.41 -21.59 -14.70
CA MET A 36 9.29 -21.56 -15.67
C MET A 36 8.66 -22.94 -15.89
N ALA A 37 9.45 -24.01 -15.85
CA ALA A 37 8.96 -25.39 -16.03
C ALA A 37 8.20 -25.93 -14.81
N SER A 38 8.28 -25.26 -13.66
CA SER A 38 7.60 -25.72 -12.44
C SER A 38 6.13 -25.33 -12.41
N PRO A 39 5.18 -26.30 -12.37
CA PRO A 39 3.74 -26.00 -12.35
C PRO A 39 3.27 -25.33 -11.06
N HIS A 40 4.06 -25.47 -9.98
CA HIS A 40 3.75 -24.88 -8.68
C HIS A 40 4.36 -23.48 -8.46
N SER A 41 5.25 -23.03 -9.37
CA SER A 41 5.88 -21.72 -9.26
C SER A 41 5.00 -20.62 -9.83
N LEU A 42 4.44 -19.77 -8.95
CA LEU A 42 3.69 -18.59 -9.38
C LEU A 42 4.58 -17.64 -10.20
N THR A 43 5.83 -17.43 -9.76
CA THR A 43 6.83 -16.66 -10.51
C THR A 43 7.11 -17.28 -11.87
N GLY A 44 7.25 -18.62 -11.94
CA GLY A 44 7.47 -19.34 -13.19
C GLY A 44 6.35 -19.12 -14.20
N ARG A 45 5.10 -19.17 -13.76
CA ARG A 45 3.93 -18.91 -14.62
C ARG A 45 3.89 -17.47 -15.18
N TYR A 46 4.35 -16.46 -14.40
CA TYR A 46 4.51 -15.08 -14.90
C TYR A 46 5.66 -14.98 -15.89
N LEU A 47 6.80 -15.62 -15.61
CA LEU A 47 7.95 -15.66 -16.53
C LEU A 47 7.61 -16.39 -17.84
N ALA A 48 6.89 -17.49 -17.76
CA ALA A 48 6.37 -18.24 -18.91
C ALA A 48 5.23 -17.51 -19.66
N ARG A 49 4.80 -16.34 -19.16
CA ARG A 49 3.67 -15.55 -19.68
C ARG A 49 2.32 -16.25 -19.67
N GLU A 50 2.16 -17.32 -18.87
CA GLU A 50 0.86 -17.96 -18.63
C GLU A 50 -0.06 -17.04 -17.81
N LEU A 51 0.53 -16.31 -16.86
CA LEU A 51 -0.12 -15.25 -16.10
C LEU A 51 0.46 -13.91 -16.52
N GLN A 52 -0.42 -12.92 -16.66
CA GLN A 52 -0.04 -11.55 -17.00
C GLN A 52 -1.03 -10.58 -16.35
N VAL A 53 -0.56 -9.37 -16.09
CA VAL A 53 -1.47 -8.26 -15.81
C VAL A 53 -2.21 -7.92 -17.11
N PRO A 54 -3.55 -8.01 -17.13
CA PRO A 54 -4.30 -7.79 -18.37
C PRO A 54 -4.27 -6.31 -18.78
N ILE A 55 -4.21 -6.06 -20.09
CA ILE A 55 -4.42 -4.72 -20.63
C ILE A 55 -5.93 -4.49 -20.69
N PRO A 56 -6.47 -3.36 -20.19
CA PRO A 56 -7.90 -3.06 -20.27
C PRO A 56 -8.43 -3.14 -21.71
N ALA A 57 -9.59 -3.74 -21.89
CA ALA A 57 -10.21 -3.86 -23.21
C ALA A 57 -10.58 -2.50 -23.80
N ARG A 58 -10.98 -1.57 -22.94
CA ARG A 58 -11.29 -0.17 -23.26
C ARG A 58 -10.68 0.71 -22.18
N ARG A 59 -10.18 1.88 -22.58
CA ARG A 59 -9.79 2.96 -21.66
C ARG A 59 -11.03 3.74 -21.25
N ARG A 60 -11.04 4.31 -20.05
CA ARG A 60 -12.09 5.23 -19.63
C ARG A 60 -12.05 6.47 -20.50
N PRO A 61 -13.21 6.97 -20.96
CA PRO A 61 -13.26 8.20 -21.75
C PRO A 61 -12.90 9.42 -20.87
N HIS A 62 -12.25 10.41 -21.46
CA HIS A 62 -12.03 11.69 -20.83
C HIS A 62 -13.35 12.39 -20.54
N THR A 63 -13.50 12.89 -19.32
CA THR A 63 -14.68 13.67 -18.89
C THR A 63 -14.66 15.11 -19.40
N GLY A 64 -13.54 15.56 -19.95
CA GLY A 64 -13.29 16.97 -20.29
C GLY A 64 -12.98 17.85 -19.08
N LEU A 65 -12.84 17.27 -17.89
CA LEU A 65 -12.47 17.96 -16.66
C LEU A 65 -10.99 17.70 -16.35
N TYR A 66 -10.26 18.75 -16.05
CA TYR A 66 -8.83 18.67 -15.77
C TYR A 66 -8.48 19.43 -14.49
N LEU A 67 -7.45 18.95 -13.83
CA LEU A 67 -6.67 19.70 -12.87
C LEU A 67 -5.38 20.14 -13.59
N THR A 68 -5.12 21.45 -13.67
CA THR A 68 -4.01 21.97 -14.46
C THR A 68 -3.00 22.68 -13.59
N ILE A 69 -1.76 22.25 -13.64
CA ILE A 69 -0.62 22.94 -13.06
C ILE A 69 -0.07 23.89 -14.13
N VAL A 70 0.03 25.18 -13.84
CA VAL A 70 0.53 26.19 -14.77
C VAL A 70 1.89 26.69 -14.31
N GLY A 71 2.86 26.74 -15.23
CA GLY A 71 4.17 27.32 -15.02
C GLY A 71 5.03 26.61 -13.98
N ALA A 72 4.97 25.29 -13.87
CA ALA A 72 5.77 24.49 -12.93
C ALA A 72 7.27 24.65 -13.23
N ARG A 73 8.04 25.24 -12.27
CA ARG A 73 9.46 25.59 -12.47
C ARG A 73 10.34 25.28 -11.25
N GLU A 74 9.83 24.49 -10.32
CA GLU A 74 10.62 24.05 -9.17
C GLU A 74 11.72 23.08 -9.59
N HIS A 75 12.90 23.18 -8.99
CA HIS A 75 14.10 22.40 -9.26
C HIS A 75 14.45 22.39 -10.77
N ASN A 76 14.37 21.25 -11.42
CA ASN A 76 14.73 21.09 -12.83
C ASN A 76 13.57 21.31 -13.81
N LEU A 77 12.35 21.54 -13.34
CA LEU A 77 11.20 21.79 -14.21
C LEU A 77 11.34 23.08 -15.00
N LYS A 78 10.96 23.05 -16.27
CA LYS A 78 11.24 24.12 -17.25
C LYS A 78 10.06 25.07 -17.52
N GLY A 79 9.26 25.40 -16.49
CA GLY A 79 8.08 26.25 -16.65
C GLY A 79 7.01 25.55 -17.46
N ILE A 80 6.70 24.31 -17.10
CA ILE A 80 5.78 23.46 -17.86
C ILE A 80 4.35 23.61 -17.35
N ASP A 81 3.40 23.51 -18.30
CA ASP A 81 1.98 23.35 -18.00
C ASP A 81 1.62 21.87 -18.10
N VAL A 82 0.88 21.36 -17.10
CA VAL A 82 0.53 19.93 -17.02
C VAL A 82 -0.94 19.78 -16.70
N GLU A 83 -1.66 19.11 -17.59
CA GLU A 83 -3.07 18.76 -17.44
C GLU A 83 -3.24 17.33 -16.93
N ILE A 84 -3.94 17.18 -15.81
CA ILE A 84 -4.26 15.89 -15.20
C ILE A 84 -5.77 15.67 -15.36
N PRO A 85 -6.20 14.70 -16.20
CA PRO A 85 -7.62 14.44 -16.40
C PRO A 85 -8.26 13.87 -15.13
N LEU A 86 -9.40 14.42 -14.74
CA LEU A 86 -10.15 13.99 -13.56
C LEU A 86 -11.01 12.75 -13.86
N GLY A 87 -11.16 11.89 -12.86
CA GLY A 87 -11.92 10.63 -12.97
C GLY A 87 -11.19 9.51 -13.72
N LEU A 88 -9.88 9.66 -13.95
CA LEU A 88 -9.06 8.68 -14.66
C LEU A 88 -7.93 8.11 -13.79
N PHE A 89 -7.42 6.96 -14.20
CA PHE A 89 -6.17 6.40 -13.71
C PHE A 89 -5.00 6.93 -14.56
N THR A 90 -4.25 7.87 -14.00
CA THR A 90 -3.16 8.58 -14.68
C THR A 90 -1.80 8.14 -14.12
N CYS A 91 -0.86 7.78 -14.99
CA CYS A 91 0.52 7.50 -14.63
C CYS A 91 1.43 8.67 -15.01
N VAL A 92 2.24 9.15 -14.05
CA VAL A 92 3.36 10.06 -14.28
C VAL A 92 4.61 9.20 -14.44
N THR A 93 5.22 9.25 -15.63
CA THR A 93 6.34 8.39 -16.03
C THR A 93 7.56 9.23 -16.43
N GLY A 94 8.65 8.58 -16.75
CA GLY A 94 9.89 9.20 -17.17
C GLY A 94 11.12 8.68 -16.44
N VAL A 95 12.30 9.02 -16.92
CA VAL A 95 13.57 8.59 -16.33
C VAL A 95 13.75 9.11 -14.89
N SER A 96 14.65 8.51 -14.11
CA SER A 96 14.98 9.01 -12.79
C SER A 96 15.55 10.43 -12.89
N GLY A 97 15.12 11.32 -11.95
CA GLY A 97 15.53 12.72 -11.97
C GLY A 97 14.85 13.59 -13.03
N SER A 98 13.84 13.11 -13.78
CA SER A 98 13.11 13.92 -14.77
C SER A 98 12.15 14.96 -14.19
N GLY A 99 11.94 14.97 -12.87
CA GLY A 99 11.09 15.96 -12.17
C GLY A 99 9.72 15.44 -11.73
N LYS A 100 9.45 14.13 -11.80
CA LYS A 100 8.15 13.52 -11.42
C LYS A 100 7.72 13.85 -9.99
N SER A 101 8.58 13.53 -9.01
CA SER A 101 8.28 13.78 -7.60
C SER A 101 8.21 15.29 -7.29
N THR A 102 9.03 16.11 -7.98
CA THR A 102 8.93 17.56 -7.90
C THR A 102 7.57 18.06 -8.36
N LEU A 103 7.09 17.59 -9.52
CA LEU A 103 5.78 17.99 -10.06
C LEU A 103 4.63 17.54 -9.17
N VAL A 104 4.64 16.26 -8.73
CA VAL A 104 3.50 15.67 -8.03
C VAL A 104 3.54 15.95 -6.53
N SER A 105 4.67 15.71 -5.87
CA SER A 105 4.75 15.81 -4.40
C SER A 105 5.08 17.24 -3.93
N GLU A 106 6.07 17.91 -4.55
CA GLU A 106 6.49 19.22 -4.10
C GLU A 106 5.56 20.35 -4.57
N ILE A 107 5.02 20.27 -5.80
CA ILE A 107 4.11 21.30 -6.32
C ILE A 107 2.66 20.91 -6.08
N LEU A 108 2.15 19.89 -6.79
CA LEU A 108 0.73 19.58 -6.83
C LEU A 108 0.14 19.26 -5.45
N ARG A 109 0.71 18.28 -4.76
CA ARG A 109 0.20 17.84 -3.44
C ARG A 109 0.21 18.98 -2.43
N LYS A 110 1.34 19.72 -2.35
CA LYS A 110 1.44 20.83 -1.39
C LYS A 110 0.48 21.97 -1.75
N ALA A 111 0.36 22.34 -3.02
CA ALA A 111 -0.57 23.38 -3.45
C ALA A 111 -2.02 22.99 -3.13
N LEU A 112 -2.42 21.74 -3.41
CA LEU A 112 -3.73 21.25 -3.04
C LEU A 112 -3.96 21.19 -1.52
N ALA A 113 -2.94 20.86 -0.73
CA ALA A 113 -3.03 20.88 0.73
C ALA A 113 -3.24 22.30 1.28
N VAL A 114 -2.59 23.31 0.69
CA VAL A 114 -2.81 24.70 1.04
C VAL A 114 -4.23 25.14 0.69
N GLU A 115 -4.68 24.84 -0.53
CA GLU A 115 -5.96 25.34 -1.04
C GLU A 115 -7.17 24.63 -0.42
N LEU A 116 -7.11 23.30 -0.23
CA LEU A 116 -8.21 22.52 0.33
C LEU A 116 -8.27 22.52 1.87
N TYR A 117 -7.10 22.62 2.53
CA TYR A 117 -7.02 22.41 3.99
C TYR A 117 -6.39 23.58 4.75
N GLY A 118 -5.94 24.63 4.07
CA GLY A 118 -5.21 25.74 4.70
C GLY A 118 -3.86 25.29 5.31
N SER A 119 -3.19 24.30 4.71
CA SER A 119 -1.88 23.86 5.15
C SER A 119 -0.87 24.99 5.13
N ARG A 120 0.14 24.93 6.00
CA ARG A 120 1.26 25.89 6.03
C ARG A 120 2.45 25.43 5.19
N GLU A 121 2.30 24.33 4.45
CA GLU A 121 3.36 23.87 3.57
C GLU A 121 3.56 24.86 2.42
N GLU A 122 4.81 25.09 2.04
CA GLU A 122 5.14 25.93 0.89
C GLU A 122 5.21 25.04 -0.37
N PRO A 123 4.31 25.24 -1.36
CA PRO A 123 4.39 24.55 -2.63
C PRO A 123 5.63 25.00 -3.42
N GLY A 124 6.22 24.09 -4.20
CA GLY A 124 7.29 24.41 -5.13
C GLY A 124 6.86 25.48 -6.15
N ALA A 125 7.83 26.12 -6.79
CA ALA A 125 7.62 27.26 -7.68
C ALA A 125 6.71 26.91 -8.88
N HIS A 126 5.57 27.54 -8.98
CA HIS A 126 4.58 27.46 -10.06
C HIS A 126 3.76 28.76 -10.11
N ASP A 127 2.95 28.94 -11.14
CA ASP A 127 2.11 30.13 -11.23
C ASP A 127 0.76 29.94 -10.54
N LYS A 128 0.04 28.87 -10.85
CA LYS A 128 -1.28 28.53 -10.28
C LYS A 128 -1.68 27.08 -10.53
N ILE A 129 -2.67 26.61 -9.76
CA ILE A 129 -3.39 25.37 -10.03
C ILE A 129 -4.84 25.71 -10.41
N LEU A 130 -5.34 25.14 -11.51
CA LEU A 130 -6.72 25.33 -11.97
C LEU A 130 -7.52 24.05 -11.79
N GLY A 131 -8.82 24.17 -11.48
CA GLY A 131 -9.73 23.04 -11.35
C GLY A 131 -9.81 22.42 -9.95
N VAL A 132 -9.22 23.07 -8.93
CA VAL A 132 -9.22 22.57 -7.53
C VAL A 132 -10.63 22.49 -6.96
N GLU A 133 -11.54 23.39 -7.35
CA GLU A 133 -12.95 23.41 -6.97
C GLU A 133 -13.72 22.11 -7.33
N ARG A 134 -13.15 21.30 -8.20
CA ARG A 134 -13.70 20.00 -8.63
C ARG A 134 -13.32 18.84 -7.70
N LEU A 135 -12.41 19.08 -6.76
CA LEU A 135 -11.95 18.11 -5.79
C LEU A 135 -12.53 18.38 -4.41
N ASP A 136 -12.91 17.33 -3.69
CA ASP A 136 -13.30 17.42 -2.28
C ASP A 136 -12.09 17.21 -1.37
N LYS A 137 -11.13 16.43 -1.80
CA LYS A 137 -9.92 16.11 -1.02
C LYS A 137 -8.81 15.51 -1.85
N VAL A 138 -7.59 15.62 -1.34
CA VAL A 138 -6.40 14.91 -1.82
C VAL A 138 -5.93 13.92 -0.75
N ILE A 139 -5.53 12.74 -1.16
CA ILE A 139 -5.02 11.68 -0.29
C ILE A 139 -3.70 11.19 -0.87
N GLU A 140 -2.63 11.48 -0.15
CA GLU A 140 -1.31 10.92 -0.45
C GLU A 140 -1.15 9.57 0.25
N ILE A 141 -0.71 8.58 -0.51
CA ILE A 141 -0.42 7.22 -0.03
C ILE A 141 1.06 6.95 -0.27
N ASP A 142 1.87 7.38 0.68
CA ASP A 142 3.32 7.25 0.69
C ASP A 142 3.78 5.95 1.36
N GLN A 143 5.08 5.66 1.28
CA GLN A 143 5.72 4.49 1.90
C GLN A 143 6.15 4.73 3.36
N ALA A 144 5.84 5.88 3.95
CA ALA A 144 6.17 6.15 5.35
C ALA A 144 5.43 5.16 6.28
N PRO A 145 6.03 4.77 7.40
CA PRO A 145 5.43 3.84 8.36
C PRO A 145 4.06 4.31 8.84
N ILE A 146 3.12 3.38 9.05
CA ILE A 146 1.77 3.66 9.59
C ILE A 146 1.78 4.06 11.08
N GLY A 147 2.95 4.09 11.69
CA GLY A 147 3.19 4.53 13.07
C GLY A 147 4.63 4.27 13.48
N ARG A 148 5.09 5.00 14.51
CA ARG A 148 6.48 4.97 14.98
C ARG A 148 6.68 4.12 16.24
N THR A 149 5.62 3.51 16.76
CA THR A 149 5.67 2.75 18.01
C THR A 149 5.24 1.30 17.78
N PRO A 150 5.68 0.36 18.63
CA PRO A 150 5.26 -1.05 18.57
C PRO A 150 3.74 -1.25 18.76
N ARG A 151 3.03 -0.25 19.28
CA ARG A 151 1.56 -0.27 19.47
C ARG A 151 0.79 -0.03 18.18
N SER A 152 1.41 0.65 17.21
CA SER A 152 0.81 0.82 15.90
C SER A 152 0.90 -0.49 15.10
N ASN A 153 -0.23 -0.94 14.57
CA ASN A 153 -0.33 -2.17 13.79
C ASN A 153 -1.48 -2.06 12.77
N PRO A 154 -1.59 -2.97 11.80
CA PRO A 154 -2.65 -2.97 10.79
C PRO A 154 -4.06 -2.91 11.39
N ALA A 155 -4.33 -3.66 12.47
CA ALA A 155 -5.66 -3.68 13.09
C ALA A 155 -6.06 -2.32 13.70
N THR A 156 -5.11 -1.62 14.34
CA THR A 156 -5.39 -0.30 14.93
C THR A 156 -5.50 0.77 13.85
N TYR A 157 -4.63 0.74 12.84
CA TYR A 157 -4.59 1.75 11.79
C TYR A 157 -5.85 1.74 10.90
N THR A 158 -6.34 0.56 10.53
CA THR A 158 -7.57 0.41 9.73
C THR A 158 -8.85 0.61 10.55
N GLY A 159 -8.71 0.64 11.88
CA GLY A 159 -9.82 0.79 12.82
C GLY A 159 -10.64 -0.50 13.05
N VAL A 160 -10.26 -1.64 12.47
CA VAL A 160 -10.94 -2.92 12.70
C VAL A 160 -10.86 -3.33 14.17
N PHE A 161 -9.77 -2.97 14.84
CA PHE A 161 -9.57 -3.29 16.26
C PHE A 161 -10.64 -2.70 17.18
N SER A 162 -11.24 -1.56 16.85
CA SER A 162 -12.33 -0.99 17.64
C SER A 162 -13.55 -1.88 17.64
N PHE A 163 -13.95 -2.42 16.48
CA PHE A 163 -15.07 -3.36 16.37
C PHE A 163 -14.79 -4.69 17.07
N ILE A 164 -13.53 -5.15 17.04
CA ILE A 164 -13.12 -6.35 17.77
C ILE A 164 -13.28 -6.15 19.28
N ARG A 165 -12.81 -5.03 19.82
CA ARG A 165 -12.96 -4.72 21.25
C ARG A 165 -14.42 -4.64 21.68
N GLU A 166 -15.28 -4.04 20.86
CA GLU A 166 -16.73 -4.01 21.07
C GLU A 166 -17.29 -5.43 21.11
N LEU A 167 -16.91 -6.29 20.16
CA LEU A 167 -17.37 -7.67 20.09
C LEU A 167 -16.97 -8.47 21.34
N TYR A 168 -15.71 -8.36 21.79
CA TYR A 168 -15.26 -9.05 23.00
C TYR A 168 -15.99 -8.54 24.26
N ALA A 169 -16.30 -7.26 24.37
CA ALA A 169 -17.06 -6.70 25.47
C ALA A 169 -18.54 -7.18 25.51
N LEU A 170 -19.04 -7.67 24.37
CA LEU A 170 -20.40 -8.24 24.27
C LEU A 170 -20.47 -9.72 24.62
N THR A 171 -19.34 -10.42 24.82
CA THR A 171 -19.33 -11.83 25.22
C THR A 171 -19.97 -12.01 26.62
N PRO A 172 -20.61 -13.16 26.91
CA PRO A 172 -21.23 -13.41 28.19
C PRO A 172 -20.29 -13.20 29.39
N ASP A 173 -19.07 -13.76 29.29
CA ASP A 173 -18.06 -13.67 30.36
C ASP A 173 -17.60 -12.24 30.63
N ALA A 174 -17.41 -11.44 29.55
CA ALA A 174 -17.07 -10.03 29.68
C ALA A 174 -18.19 -9.24 30.36
N ARG A 175 -19.43 -9.51 30.00
CA ARG A 175 -20.62 -8.85 30.62
C ARG A 175 -20.75 -9.18 32.10
N VAL A 176 -20.62 -10.44 32.49
CA VAL A 176 -20.65 -10.89 33.89
C VAL A 176 -19.55 -10.18 34.70
N ARG A 177 -18.36 -9.99 34.13
CA ARG A 177 -17.26 -9.31 34.80
C ARG A 177 -17.30 -7.78 34.66
N GLY A 178 -18.32 -7.21 34.01
CA GLY A 178 -18.46 -5.76 33.79
C GLY A 178 -17.39 -5.16 32.87
N TYR A 179 -16.80 -5.96 32.00
CA TYR A 179 -15.73 -5.51 31.11
C TYR A 179 -16.27 -4.71 29.93
N LYS A 180 -15.81 -3.46 29.81
CA LYS A 180 -16.14 -2.55 28.71
C LYS A 180 -15.09 -2.65 27.59
N PRO A 181 -15.32 -2.11 26.38
CA PRO A 181 -14.36 -2.15 25.27
C PRO A 181 -12.96 -1.63 25.60
N GLY A 182 -12.83 -0.71 26.58
CA GLY A 182 -11.55 -0.21 27.08
C GLY A 182 -10.68 -1.30 27.72
N ARG A 183 -11.29 -2.32 28.35
CA ARG A 183 -10.57 -3.47 28.94
C ARG A 183 -9.75 -4.23 27.89
N PHE A 184 -10.23 -4.28 26.66
CA PHE A 184 -9.64 -4.96 25.53
C PHE A 184 -8.69 -4.08 24.72
N SER A 185 -8.31 -2.91 25.24
CA SER A 185 -7.29 -2.04 24.64
C SER A 185 -5.92 -2.27 25.31
N PHE A 186 -4.91 -2.57 24.52
CA PHE A 186 -3.54 -2.63 25.03
C PHE A 186 -2.91 -1.25 25.29
N ASN A 187 -3.59 -0.16 24.92
CA ASN A 187 -3.14 1.22 25.17
C ASN A 187 -3.67 1.80 26.49
N VAL A 188 -4.65 1.14 27.14
CA VAL A 188 -5.33 1.66 28.32
C VAL A 188 -5.07 0.75 29.51
N LYS A 189 -4.84 1.34 30.69
CA LYS A 189 -4.70 0.60 31.94
C LYS A 189 -5.93 -0.25 32.25
N GLY A 190 -5.72 -1.33 32.96
CA GLY A 190 -6.76 -2.24 33.43
C GLY A 190 -6.80 -3.59 32.71
N GLY A 191 -6.64 -3.63 31.39
CA GLY A 191 -6.63 -4.89 30.62
C GLY A 191 -5.27 -5.24 30.02
N ARG A 192 -4.38 -4.27 29.88
CA ARG A 192 -3.04 -4.47 29.34
C ARG A 192 -2.08 -5.12 30.33
N CYS A 193 -1.03 -5.69 29.84
CA CYS A 193 0.13 -6.09 30.67
C CYS A 193 0.82 -4.82 31.15
N GLU A 194 0.88 -4.62 32.48
CA GLU A 194 1.52 -3.41 33.03
C GLU A 194 3.07 -3.48 32.97
N ALA A 195 3.67 -4.68 32.89
CA ALA A 195 5.12 -4.83 32.81
C ALA A 195 5.71 -4.26 31.48
N CYS A 196 4.99 -4.45 30.36
CA CYS A 196 5.38 -3.88 29.06
C CYS A 196 4.41 -2.78 28.59
N GLU A 197 3.52 -2.33 29.46
CA GLU A 197 2.50 -1.32 29.17
C GLU A 197 1.67 -1.57 27.90
N GLY A 198 1.53 -2.84 27.50
CA GLY A 198 0.81 -3.27 26.31
C GLY A 198 1.64 -3.34 25.03
N ASP A 199 2.95 -3.08 25.07
CA ASP A 199 3.83 -3.19 23.91
C ASP A 199 4.08 -4.65 23.50
N GLY A 200 3.98 -5.59 24.44
CA GLY A 200 4.30 -7.01 24.23
C GLY A 200 5.80 -7.28 24.22
N ILE A 201 6.61 -6.25 24.09
CA ILE A 201 8.08 -6.28 24.06
C ILE A 201 8.64 -5.30 25.07
N LEU A 202 9.87 -5.53 25.51
CA LEU A 202 10.67 -4.62 26.31
C LEU A 202 11.82 -4.11 25.46
N ARG A 203 12.06 -2.81 25.52
CA ARG A 203 13.20 -2.16 24.89
C ARG A 203 14.35 -2.12 25.87
N ILE A 204 15.46 -2.71 25.48
CA ILE A 204 16.73 -2.63 26.21
C ILE A 204 17.60 -1.62 25.47
N GLU A 205 17.80 -0.45 26.09
CA GLU A 205 18.63 0.61 25.53
C GLU A 205 20.11 0.23 25.65
N MET A 206 20.81 0.25 24.52
CA MET A 206 22.23 -0.03 24.43
C MET A 206 22.96 1.22 23.93
N HIS A 207 23.67 1.93 24.82
CA HIS A 207 24.25 3.26 24.58
C HIS A 207 25.08 3.41 23.29
N PHE A 208 25.73 2.36 22.82
CA PHE A 208 26.59 2.38 21.61
C PHE A 208 26.17 1.41 20.52
N LEU A 209 25.07 0.66 20.72
CA LEU A 209 24.53 -0.32 19.79
C LEU A 209 23.04 -0.04 19.55
N PRO A 210 22.46 -0.54 18.46
CA PRO A 210 21.01 -0.47 18.26
C PRO A 210 20.27 -1.10 19.44
N ASP A 211 19.16 -0.49 19.84
CA ASP A 211 18.32 -1.01 20.91
C ASP A 211 17.87 -2.43 20.65
N LEU A 212 17.90 -3.27 21.68
CA LEU A 212 17.40 -4.64 21.60
C LEU A 212 15.94 -4.69 22.06
N PHE A 213 15.11 -5.33 21.26
CA PHE A 213 13.71 -5.58 21.59
C PHE A 213 13.50 -7.06 21.94
N VAL A 214 13.08 -7.35 23.17
CA VAL A 214 12.83 -8.71 23.66
C VAL A 214 11.38 -8.88 24.03
N ALA A 215 10.83 -10.10 23.85
CA ALA A 215 9.45 -10.38 24.27
C ALA A 215 9.30 -10.16 25.78
N CYS A 216 8.21 -9.53 26.19
CA CYS A 216 7.91 -9.34 27.62
C CYS A 216 7.71 -10.71 28.29
N GLU A 217 8.50 -11.02 29.31
CA GLU A 217 8.46 -12.30 30.03
C GLU A 217 7.11 -12.53 30.74
N VAL A 218 6.48 -11.47 31.23
CA VAL A 218 5.19 -11.53 31.97
C VAL A 218 4.06 -11.94 31.04
N CYS A 219 3.87 -11.25 29.92
CA CYS A 219 2.77 -11.54 28.99
C CYS A 219 3.19 -12.41 27.78
N ARG A 220 4.46 -12.70 27.64
CA ARG A 220 5.03 -13.49 26.54
C ARG A 220 4.59 -13.00 25.16
N GLY A 221 4.66 -11.68 24.96
CA GLY A 221 4.25 -11.03 23.73
C GLY A 221 2.75 -10.77 23.58
N LYS A 222 1.89 -11.30 24.46
CA LYS A 222 0.43 -11.24 24.31
C LYS A 222 -0.19 -9.87 24.63
N ARG A 223 0.56 -8.90 25.16
CA ARG A 223 0.16 -7.49 25.41
C ARG A 223 -0.86 -7.29 26.54
N TYR A 224 -1.56 -8.32 27.01
CA TYR A 224 -2.66 -8.26 28.00
C TYR A 224 -2.33 -8.99 29.29
N ASN A 225 -3.06 -8.64 30.34
CA ASN A 225 -3.05 -9.39 31.59
C ASN A 225 -3.86 -10.70 31.45
N ARG A 226 -3.68 -11.60 32.42
CA ARG A 226 -4.30 -12.93 32.40
C ARG A 226 -5.82 -12.88 32.35
N GLU A 227 -6.45 -12.03 33.17
CA GLU A 227 -7.89 -11.93 33.30
C GLU A 227 -8.55 -11.48 31.97
N THR A 228 -7.90 -10.62 31.21
CA THR A 228 -8.39 -10.19 29.88
C THR A 228 -8.27 -11.31 28.86
N LEU A 229 -7.20 -12.12 28.94
CA LEU A 229 -6.96 -13.26 28.04
C LEU A 229 -7.93 -14.44 28.29
N GLU A 230 -8.55 -14.52 29.45
CA GLU A 230 -9.58 -15.52 29.77
C GLU A 230 -10.90 -15.29 29.01
N ILE A 231 -11.14 -14.07 28.52
CA ILE A 231 -12.33 -13.79 27.72
C ILE A 231 -12.14 -14.29 26.31
N LEU A 232 -13.00 -15.22 25.90
CA LEU A 232 -12.89 -15.89 24.60
C LEU A 232 -14.10 -15.57 23.71
N TYR A 233 -13.83 -15.41 22.42
CA TYR A 233 -14.84 -15.40 21.37
C TYR A 233 -14.54 -16.54 20.40
N LYS A 234 -15.46 -17.51 20.26
CA LYS A 234 -15.25 -18.78 19.51
C LYS A 234 -13.92 -19.48 19.87
N GLY A 235 -13.59 -19.52 21.16
CA GLY A 235 -12.38 -20.18 21.67
C GLY A 235 -11.07 -19.42 21.47
N LYS A 236 -11.10 -18.18 20.99
CA LYS A 236 -9.92 -17.34 20.77
C LYS A 236 -9.95 -16.11 21.67
N SER A 237 -8.82 -15.78 22.30
CA SER A 237 -8.63 -14.55 23.07
C SER A 237 -8.37 -13.36 22.13
N ILE A 238 -8.41 -12.15 22.67
CA ILE A 238 -8.09 -10.95 21.87
C ILE A 238 -6.61 -10.91 21.40
N ALA A 239 -5.71 -11.55 22.14
CA ALA A 239 -4.32 -11.69 21.73
C ALA A 239 -4.17 -12.66 20.54
N ASP A 240 -4.92 -13.77 20.56
CA ASP A 240 -4.91 -14.73 19.44
C ASP A 240 -5.43 -14.08 18.16
N PHE A 241 -6.40 -13.15 18.27
CA PHE A 241 -6.84 -12.35 17.13
C PHE A 241 -5.71 -11.48 16.54
N LEU A 242 -4.93 -10.82 17.40
CA LEU A 242 -3.80 -10.01 16.93
C LEU A 242 -2.71 -10.87 16.26
N ASP A 243 -2.60 -12.12 16.63
CA ASP A 243 -1.66 -13.09 16.03
C ASP A 243 -2.18 -13.72 14.72
N MET A 244 -3.47 -13.62 14.42
CA MET A 244 -4.03 -14.09 13.15
C MET A 244 -3.48 -13.28 11.99
N THR A 245 -3.26 -13.95 10.86
CA THR A 245 -3.11 -13.27 9.57
C THR A 245 -4.45 -12.64 9.15
N VAL A 246 -4.39 -11.69 8.23
CA VAL A 246 -5.62 -11.08 7.66
C VAL A 246 -6.53 -12.14 7.05
N ALA A 247 -5.96 -13.13 6.33
CA ALA A 247 -6.72 -14.22 5.69
C ALA A 247 -7.43 -15.11 6.74
N GLU A 248 -6.74 -15.51 7.81
CA GLU A 248 -7.32 -16.30 8.91
C GLU A 248 -8.43 -15.53 9.62
N ALA A 249 -8.19 -14.26 9.93
CA ALA A 249 -9.18 -13.41 10.59
C ALA A 249 -10.40 -13.17 9.70
N LEU A 250 -10.23 -13.01 8.39
CA LEU A 250 -11.33 -12.87 7.43
C LEU A 250 -12.26 -14.08 7.46
N ALA A 251 -11.70 -15.29 7.46
CA ALA A 251 -12.47 -16.54 7.60
C ALA A 251 -13.13 -16.64 8.98
N PHE A 252 -12.41 -16.31 10.06
CA PHE A 252 -12.93 -16.40 11.43
C PHE A 252 -14.12 -15.46 11.69
N PHE A 253 -14.09 -14.25 11.13
CA PHE A 253 -15.13 -13.23 11.29
C PHE A 253 -16.09 -13.13 10.10
N GLU A 254 -16.21 -14.16 9.26
CA GLU A 254 -17.09 -14.19 8.08
C GLU A 254 -18.51 -13.69 8.38
N LYS A 255 -19.07 -14.09 9.54
CA LYS A 255 -20.44 -13.77 9.97
C LYS A 255 -20.57 -12.42 10.71
N VAL A 256 -19.52 -11.60 10.76
CA VAL A 256 -19.53 -10.28 11.43
C VAL A 256 -19.26 -9.19 10.39
N PRO A 257 -20.30 -8.64 9.72
CA PRO A 257 -20.14 -7.81 8.53
C PRO A 257 -19.18 -6.63 8.70
N ARG A 258 -19.30 -5.85 9.78
CA ARG A 258 -18.47 -4.66 10.04
C ARG A 258 -16.98 -4.99 10.18
N ILE A 259 -16.62 -6.16 10.71
CA ILE A 259 -15.23 -6.63 10.83
C ILE A 259 -14.79 -7.20 9.50
N ARG A 260 -15.61 -8.04 8.87
CA ARG A 260 -15.33 -8.67 7.58
C ARG A 260 -15.01 -7.63 6.51
N GLU A 261 -15.80 -6.58 6.38
CA GLU A 261 -15.58 -5.51 5.40
C GLU A 261 -14.20 -4.86 5.53
N LYS A 262 -13.77 -4.56 6.76
CA LYS A 262 -12.43 -4.01 7.03
C LYS A 262 -11.30 -4.99 6.71
N LEU A 263 -11.49 -6.26 7.06
CA LEU A 263 -10.51 -7.31 6.76
C LEU A 263 -10.45 -7.60 5.26
N GLN A 264 -11.59 -7.53 4.56
CA GLN A 264 -11.67 -7.71 3.12
C GLN A 264 -10.85 -6.65 2.38
N THR A 265 -10.92 -5.37 2.79
CA THR A 265 -10.10 -4.32 2.15
C THR A 265 -8.60 -4.55 2.35
N LEU A 266 -8.17 -5.09 3.50
CA LEU A 266 -6.77 -5.49 3.72
C LEU A 266 -6.38 -6.69 2.84
N HIS A 267 -7.25 -7.66 2.69
CA HIS A 267 -7.03 -8.82 1.84
C HIS A 267 -6.95 -8.42 0.36
N ASP A 268 -7.86 -7.56 -0.09
CA ASP A 268 -7.96 -7.10 -1.49
C ASP A 268 -6.69 -6.37 -1.96
N VAL A 269 -5.97 -5.68 -1.05
CA VAL A 269 -4.69 -5.04 -1.39
C VAL A 269 -3.49 -6.00 -1.32
N GLY A 270 -3.73 -7.32 -1.24
CA GLY A 270 -2.67 -8.32 -1.21
C GLY A 270 -1.98 -8.49 0.15
N LEU A 271 -2.61 -8.08 1.25
CA LEU A 271 -2.06 -8.19 2.60
C LEU A 271 -2.65 -9.37 3.40
N GLY A 272 -3.11 -10.42 2.71
CA GLY A 272 -3.69 -11.60 3.36
C GLY A 272 -2.75 -12.30 4.34
N TYR A 273 -1.45 -12.22 4.12
CA TYR A 273 -0.41 -12.91 4.88
C TYR A 273 0.08 -12.17 6.13
N ILE A 274 -0.10 -10.84 6.24
CA ILE A 274 0.40 -10.09 7.41
C ILE A 274 -0.44 -10.39 8.65
N LYS A 275 0.20 -10.39 9.84
CA LYS A 275 -0.50 -10.50 11.10
C LYS A 275 -1.16 -9.17 11.45
N LEU A 276 -2.37 -9.21 11.98
CA LEU A 276 -3.14 -8.02 12.36
C LEU A 276 -2.48 -7.19 13.47
N GLY A 277 -1.82 -7.85 14.42
CA GLY A 277 -1.04 -7.22 15.50
C GLY A 277 0.42 -6.94 15.17
N GLN A 278 0.88 -7.18 13.92
CA GLN A 278 2.25 -6.92 13.51
C GLN A 278 2.62 -5.46 13.72
N SER A 279 3.76 -5.21 14.38
CA SER A 279 4.21 -3.85 14.63
C SER A 279 4.44 -3.07 13.33
N ALA A 280 3.99 -1.82 13.30
CA ALA A 280 4.20 -0.91 12.18
C ALA A 280 5.68 -0.75 11.80
N THR A 281 6.58 -0.89 12.78
CA THR A 281 8.03 -0.77 12.58
C THR A 281 8.66 -1.97 11.87
N THR A 282 7.93 -3.08 11.75
CA THR A 282 8.37 -4.31 11.05
C THR A 282 7.75 -4.47 9.67
N LEU A 283 6.84 -3.57 9.29
CA LEU A 283 6.28 -3.55 7.95
C LEU A 283 7.27 -2.93 6.97
N SER A 284 7.36 -3.50 5.78
CA SER A 284 8.03 -2.88 4.65
C SER A 284 7.29 -1.61 4.20
N GLY A 285 7.98 -0.71 3.50
CA GLY A 285 7.36 0.52 2.97
C GLY A 285 6.13 0.22 2.09
N GLY A 286 6.21 -0.79 1.23
CA GLY A 286 5.09 -1.22 0.39
C GLY A 286 3.91 -1.82 1.18
N GLU A 287 4.17 -2.56 2.27
CA GLU A 287 3.12 -3.05 3.16
C GLU A 287 2.43 -1.90 3.90
N ALA A 288 3.21 -0.95 4.44
CA ALA A 288 2.67 0.24 5.09
C ALA A 288 1.78 1.05 4.13
N GLN A 289 2.21 1.24 2.89
CA GLN A 289 1.46 1.92 1.85
C GLN A 289 0.13 1.21 1.55
N ARG A 290 0.15 -0.12 1.41
CA ARG A 290 -1.07 -0.92 1.16
C ARG A 290 -2.02 -0.92 2.36
N VAL A 291 -1.52 -0.89 3.61
CA VAL A 291 -2.37 -0.70 4.80
C VAL A 291 -3.05 0.67 4.77
N LYS A 292 -2.34 1.74 4.35
CA LYS A 292 -2.94 3.08 4.16
C LYS A 292 -4.04 3.03 3.11
N LEU A 293 -3.75 2.41 1.96
CA LEU A 293 -4.72 2.24 0.87
C LEU A 293 -5.98 1.49 1.33
N SER A 294 -5.83 0.39 2.06
CA SER A 294 -6.97 -0.39 2.59
C SER A 294 -7.88 0.42 3.50
N ARG A 295 -7.30 1.32 4.31
CA ARG A 295 -8.07 2.23 5.16
C ARG A 295 -8.89 3.20 4.32
N GLU A 296 -8.34 3.76 3.25
CA GLU A 296 -9.07 4.69 2.39
C GLU A 296 -10.18 3.99 1.60
N LEU A 297 -9.93 2.78 1.11
CA LEU A 297 -10.95 1.93 0.47
C LEU A 297 -12.15 1.62 1.37
N SER A 298 -11.92 1.53 2.67
CA SER A 298 -12.99 1.25 3.64
C SER A 298 -13.87 2.46 3.94
N LYS A 299 -13.57 3.64 3.40
CA LYS A 299 -14.37 4.85 3.52
C LYS A 299 -15.33 4.97 2.33
N ARG A 300 -16.44 5.67 2.54
CA ARG A 300 -17.38 5.97 1.45
C ARG A 300 -16.69 6.93 0.46
N ALA A 301 -16.64 6.52 -0.81
CA ALA A 301 -16.12 7.35 -1.88
C ALA A 301 -17.09 8.52 -2.19
N THR A 302 -16.53 9.71 -2.41
CA THR A 302 -17.30 10.88 -2.87
C THR A 302 -17.31 10.99 -4.39
N GLY A 303 -16.42 10.27 -5.09
CA GLY A 303 -16.20 10.40 -6.53
C GLY A 303 -15.40 11.64 -6.94
N ARG A 304 -14.92 12.44 -5.98
CA ARG A 304 -14.20 13.69 -6.22
C ARG A 304 -12.89 13.75 -5.42
N THR A 305 -12.31 12.58 -5.13
CA THR A 305 -11.04 12.46 -4.41
C THR A 305 -9.89 12.26 -5.39
N LEU A 306 -8.79 12.99 -5.21
CA LEU A 306 -7.52 12.72 -5.87
C LEU A 306 -6.66 11.84 -4.95
N TYR A 307 -6.33 10.64 -5.42
CA TYR A 307 -5.36 9.76 -4.79
C TYR A 307 -4.00 9.91 -5.47
N ILE A 308 -2.97 10.21 -4.69
CA ILE A 308 -1.58 10.32 -5.17
C ILE A 308 -0.79 9.16 -4.56
N LEU A 309 -0.16 8.35 -5.42
CA LEU A 309 0.69 7.24 -5.01
C LEU A 309 2.08 7.39 -5.65
N ASP A 310 3.11 7.20 -4.85
CA ASP A 310 4.49 7.24 -5.32
C ASP A 310 5.07 5.81 -5.30
N GLU A 311 5.41 5.31 -6.49
CA GLU A 311 5.98 3.98 -6.75
C GLU A 311 5.33 2.83 -5.96
N PRO A 312 3.99 2.66 -6.02
CA PRO A 312 3.28 1.72 -5.16
C PRO A 312 3.61 0.24 -5.43
N THR A 313 4.34 -0.06 -6.51
CA THR A 313 4.72 -1.45 -6.85
C THR A 313 6.12 -1.83 -6.43
N THR A 314 6.86 -0.92 -5.78
CA THR A 314 8.22 -1.20 -5.30
C THR A 314 8.25 -2.39 -4.34
N GLY A 315 9.06 -3.41 -4.66
CA GLY A 315 9.20 -4.63 -3.86
C GLY A 315 8.04 -5.62 -3.97
N LEU A 316 7.06 -5.42 -4.87
CA LEU A 316 5.93 -6.32 -5.06
C LEU A 316 6.23 -7.44 -6.06
N HIS A 317 5.68 -8.62 -5.80
CA HIS A 317 5.59 -9.69 -6.76
C HIS A 317 4.53 -9.37 -7.84
N PHE A 318 4.65 -9.92 -9.05
CA PHE A 318 3.71 -9.68 -10.16
C PHE A 318 2.25 -9.97 -9.80
N HIS A 319 2.01 -10.96 -8.93
CA HIS A 319 0.67 -11.29 -8.46
C HIS A 319 0.07 -10.17 -7.59
N ASP A 320 0.88 -9.61 -6.70
CA ASP A 320 0.45 -8.52 -5.80
C ASP A 320 0.20 -7.23 -6.58
N ILE A 321 1.00 -6.98 -7.64
CA ILE A 321 0.77 -5.85 -8.57
C ILE A 321 -0.60 -5.97 -9.22
N ARG A 322 -1.00 -7.17 -9.63
CA ARG A 322 -2.33 -7.39 -10.21
C ARG A 322 -3.44 -7.06 -9.22
N GLN A 323 -3.34 -7.55 -7.98
CA GLN A 323 -4.32 -7.26 -6.94
C GLN A 323 -4.39 -5.76 -6.61
N LEU A 324 -3.24 -5.08 -6.50
CA LEU A 324 -3.17 -3.64 -6.30
C LEU A 324 -3.87 -2.87 -7.44
N LEU A 325 -3.64 -3.26 -8.69
CA LEU A 325 -4.27 -2.63 -9.84
C LEU A 325 -5.79 -2.80 -9.85
N GLU A 326 -6.30 -3.97 -9.49
CA GLU A 326 -7.75 -4.20 -9.35
C GLU A 326 -8.38 -3.22 -8.36
N VAL A 327 -7.65 -2.91 -7.28
CA VAL A 327 -8.07 -1.94 -6.27
C VAL A 327 -8.03 -0.50 -6.80
N LEU A 328 -6.93 -0.10 -7.46
CA LEU A 328 -6.78 1.25 -8.02
C LEU A 328 -7.85 1.52 -9.09
N HIS A 329 -8.12 0.52 -9.93
CA HIS A 329 -9.19 0.63 -10.92
C HIS A 329 -10.58 0.75 -10.27
N ARG A 330 -10.88 0.02 -9.19
CA ARG A 330 -12.15 0.20 -8.43
C ARG A 330 -12.29 1.63 -7.86
N LEU A 331 -11.20 2.24 -7.39
CA LEU A 331 -11.24 3.65 -6.95
C LEU A 331 -11.59 4.59 -8.10
N THR A 332 -11.00 4.35 -9.27
CA THR A 332 -11.28 5.15 -10.47
C THR A 332 -12.70 4.92 -10.97
N ASP A 333 -13.19 3.67 -10.98
CA ASP A 333 -14.57 3.33 -11.36
C ASP A 333 -15.62 3.98 -10.44
N ALA A 334 -15.24 4.29 -9.21
CA ALA A 334 -16.06 5.05 -8.26
C ALA A 334 -16.02 6.58 -8.52
N GLY A 335 -15.45 7.04 -9.63
CA GLY A 335 -15.39 8.45 -10.07
C GLY A 335 -14.17 9.23 -9.55
N ASN A 336 -13.31 8.61 -8.73
CA ASN A 336 -12.14 9.29 -8.19
C ASN A 336 -11.02 9.40 -9.24
N THR A 337 -10.10 10.33 -9.02
CA THR A 337 -8.87 10.45 -9.81
C THR A 337 -7.74 9.72 -9.09
N VAL A 338 -7.03 8.87 -9.81
CA VAL A 338 -5.85 8.16 -9.29
C VAL A 338 -4.63 8.59 -10.08
N LEU A 339 -3.68 9.24 -9.42
CA LEU A 339 -2.42 9.72 -9.98
C LEU A 339 -1.26 8.91 -9.38
N VAL A 340 -0.52 8.19 -10.22
CA VAL A 340 0.54 7.30 -9.78
C VAL A 340 1.85 7.67 -10.44
N ILE A 341 2.91 7.89 -9.66
CA ILE A 341 4.27 7.94 -10.18
C ILE A 341 4.74 6.50 -10.32
N GLU A 342 5.11 6.06 -11.53
CA GLU A 342 5.46 4.66 -11.76
C GLU A 342 6.48 4.45 -12.88
N HIS A 343 7.24 3.36 -12.71
CA HIS A 343 8.21 2.85 -13.69
C HIS A 343 7.83 1.45 -14.20
N ASN A 344 6.91 0.77 -13.50
CA ASN A 344 6.50 -0.59 -13.83
C ASN A 344 5.58 -0.60 -15.04
N LEU A 345 6.02 -1.25 -16.11
CA LEU A 345 5.27 -1.34 -17.38
C LEU A 345 3.93 -2.06 -17.24
N ASP A 346 3.79 -2.99 -16.27
CA ASP A 346 2.54 -3.66 -16.01
C ASP A 346 1.48 -2.71 -15.44
N VAL A 347 1.89 -1.71 -14.66
CA VAL A 347 1.02 -0.62 -14.21
C VAL A 347 0.74 0.36 -15.34
N ILE A 348 1.79 0.87 -15.98
CA ILE A 348 1.70 1.93 -17.00
C ILE A 348 0.80 1.49 -18.17
N LYS A 349 0.91 0.21 -18.61
CA LYS A 349 0.06 -0.30 -19.71
C LYS A 349 -1.43 -0.36 -19.35
N THR A 350 -1.79 -0.31 -18.04
CA THR A 350 -3.20 -0.34 -17.59
C THR A 350 -3.79 1.04 -17.37
N ALA A 351 -2.97 2.11 -17.35
CA ALA A 351 -3.42 3.48 -17.15
C ALA A 351 -4.38 3.95 -18.25
N ASP A 352 -5.27 4.86 -17.92
CA ASP A 352 -6.12 5.54 -18.90
C ASP A 352 -5.36 6.67 -19.58
N HIS A 353 -4.45 7.33 -18.84
CA HIS A 353 -3.66 8.45 -19.30
C HIS A 353 -2.24 8.39 -18.77
N ILE A 354 -1.27 8.86 -19.54
CA ILE A 354 0.13 8.96 -19.17
C ILE A 354 0.60 10.40 -19.33
N ILE A 355 1.42 10.85 -18.40
CA ILE A 355 2.19 12.09 -18.47
C ILE A 355 3.66 11.69 -18.34
N ASP A 356 4.40 11.76 -19.43
CA ASP A 356 5.80 11.31 -19.49
C ASP A 356 6.75 12.51 -19.43
N LEU A 357 7.61 12.54 -18.41
CA LEU A 357 8.57 13.60 -18.17
C LEU A 357 9.98 13.18 -18.62
N GLY A 358 10.70 14.12 -19.22
CA GLY A 358 12.04 13.88 -19.72
C GLY A 358 12.63 15.10 -20.42
N PRO A 359 13.46 14.89 -21.48
CA PRO A 359 13.88 13.57 -22.03
C PRO A 359 14.84 12.81 -21.11
N GLU A 360 15.67 13.52 -20.34
CA GLU A 360 16.69 12.98 -19.45
C GLU A 360 16.42 13.38 -17.99
N GLY A 361 17.32 12.99 -17.06
CA GLY A 361 17.33 13.46 -15.68
C GLY A 361 18.10 14.77 -15.49
N GLY A 362 17.92 15.42 -14.33
CA GLY A 362 18.62 16.64 -13.96
C GLY A 362 18.30 17.81 -14.90
N ASP A 363 19.30 18.63 -15.24
CA ASP A 363 19.13 19.87 -16.02
C ASP A 363 18.64 19.63 -17.46
N ALA A 364 18.91 18.48 -18.03
CA ALA A 364 18.41 18.08 -19.35
C ALA A 364 16.96 17.58 -19.35
N GLY A 365 16.39 17.33 -18.17
CA GLY A 365 15.00 16.92 -17.97
C GLY A 365 14.01 18.06 -17.76
N GLY A 366 12.94 17.77 -17.05
CA GLY A 366 11.98 18.77 -16.58
C GLY A 366 10.98 19.26 -17.63
N ARG A 367 10.77 18.49 -18.71
CA ARG A 367 9.80 18.79 -19.77
C ARG A 367 8.78 17.65 -19.90
N VAL A 368 7.56 17.96 -20.35
CA VAL A 368 6.63 16.95 -20.81
C VAL A 368 7.05 16.50 -22.20
N VAL A 369 7.41 15.23 -22.36
CA VAL A 369 7.84 14.65 -23.65
C VAL A 369 6.73 13.93 -24.39
N ALA A 370 5.74 13.41 -23.66
CA ALA A 370 4.56 12.79 -24.20
C ALA A 370 3.41 12.83 -23.21
N THR A 371 2.19 12.92 -23.71
CA THR A 371 0.95 12.80 -22.93
C THR A 371 -0.12 12.11 -23.75
N GLY A 372 -1.04 11.41 -23.12
CA GLY A 372 -2.13 10.70 -23.79
C GLY A 372 -2.33 9.28 -23.31
N ALA A 373 -3.14 8.50 -24.02
CA ALA A 373 -3.31 7.09 -23.73
C ALA A 373 -2.01 6.29 -23.93
N PRO A 374 -1.81 5.16 -23.24
CA PRO A 374 -0.61 4.32 -23.41
C PRO A 374 -0.30 3.98 -24.86
N GLU A 375 -1.29 3.78 -25.70
CA GLU A 375 -1.16 3.49 -27.12
C GLU A 375 -0.62 4.70 -27.91
N GLU A 376 -1.03 5.92 -27.54
CA GLU A 376 -0.58 7.17 -28.15
C GLU A 376 0.88 7.47 -27.76
N VAL A 377 1.20 7.35 -26.49
CA VAL A 377 2.57 7.50 -25.99
C VAL A 377 3.51 6.47 -26.62
N ALA A 378 3.06 5.22 -26.79
CA ALA A 378 3.83 4.17 -27.48
C ALA A 378 4.05 4.46 -28.97
N ALA A 379 3.19 5.24 -29.62
CA ALA A 379 3.38 5.66 -31.02
C ALA A 379 4.40 6.81 -31.17
N GLY A 380 4.55 7.64 -30.11
CA GLY A 380 5.45 8.80 -30.11
C GLY A 380 6.94 8.41 -30.15
N PRO A 381 7.79 9.13 -30.91
CA PRO A 381 9.21 8.82 -31.02
C PRO A 381 10.06 9.33 -29.85
N ALA A 382 9.59 10.33 -29.09
CA ALA A 382 10.39 11.07 -28.11
C ALA A 382 10.40 10.46 -26.72
N SER A 383 9.51 9.50 -26.42
CA SER A 383 9.30 8.93 -25.09
C SER A 383 10.06 7.61 -24.92
N TYR A 384 10.97 7.55 -23.94
CA TYR A 384 11.58 6.27 -23.54
C TYR A 384 10.53 5.30 -22.99
N THR A 385 9.60 5.79 -22.18
CA THR A 385 8.45 5.01 -21.70
C THR A 385 7.66 4.43 -22.86
N GLY A 386 7.37 5.24 -23.90
CA GLY A 386 6.69 4.81 -25.11
C GLY A 386 7.44 3.72 -25.88
N LEU A 387 8.78 3.81 -25.96
CA LEU A 387 9.61 2.80 -26.60
C LEU A 387 9.45 1.40 -25.97
N PHE A 388 9.44 1.33 -24.64
CA PHE A 388 9.24 0.07 -23.91
C PHE A 388 7.77 -0.40 -23.93
N LEU A 389 6.81 0.51 -23.80
CA LEU A 389 5.38 0.22 -23.91
C LEU A 389 5.01 -0.43 -25.25
N ARG A 390 5.62 0.02 -26.34
CA ARG A 390 5.41 -0.54 -27.69
C ARG A 390 5.64 -2.04 -27.74
N ARG A 391 6.63 -2.55 -26.99
CA ARG A 391 6.96 -3.99 -26.91
C ARG A 391 5.87 -4.76 -26.15
N VAL A 392 5.34 -4.18 -25.08
CA VAL A 392 4.34 -4.82 -24.21
C VAL A 392 2.95 -4.80 -24.85
N LEU A 393 2.59 -3.68 -25.52
CA LEU A 393 1.29 -3.53 -26.17
C LEU A 393 1.17 -4.35 -27.48
N LYS A 394 2.29 -4.55 -28.23
CA LYS A 394 2.30 -5.38 -29.44
C LYS A 394 2.07 -6.86 -29.17
N ALA A 395 2.45 -7.38 -28.00
CA ALA A 395 2.23 -8.78 -27.64
C ALA A 395 0.73 -9.18 -27.62
N ARG A 396 -0.22 -8.21 -27.68
CA ARG A 396 -1.66 -8.43 -27.77
C ARG A 396 -2.13 -8.77 -29.20
N LYS A 397 -1.43 -8.33 -30.25
CA LYS A 397 -1.89 -8.50 -31.67
C LYS A 397 -1.56 -9.87 -32.25
N SER A 398 -0.78 -10.70 -31.57
CA SER A 398 -0.31 -12.00 -32.04
C SER A 398 -0.99 -13.22 -31.39
N ARG A 399 -2.17 -13.04 -30.74
CA ARG A 399 -2.98 -14.15 -30.21
C ARG A 399 -4.40 -14.08 -30.71
#